data_9a7a48f2cb05f05986aa640cdfff5744
#
_entry.id   9a7a48f2cb05f05986aa640cdfff5744
#
_cell.length_a   1.000
_cell.length_b   1.000
_cell.length_c   1.000
_cell.angle_alpha   90.00
_cell.angle_beta   90.00
_cell.angle_gamma   90.00
#
_symmetry.space_group_name_H-M   'P 1'
#
loop_
_entity.id
_entity.type
_entity.pdbx_description
1 polymer ?
#
loop_
_entity_poly.entity_id
_entity_poly.type
_entity_poly.pdbx_seq_one_letter_code
_entity_poly.pdbx_strand_id
1 'polypeptide(L)'
;GSPIAIYLAALGVGKIGIVDKDNVEISNLSRQIIFTTNDIKKNKSSVAINKLRKINPDLQLHSFNKNLTMQNINRVAKNFDIIVDGSDNFRTRFLINDYCLKNQKILVSGAISKFDGQVYTFNFSNKKSPCLRCFIPNMPSNPDIDNCEYDGILGTLGGIIGSIQANEVIKEILGIGDTLCGHILVINGLKLSFRKIKLNKRSDCYCNEKKG
;
A
#
# COMPACT_ATOMS: atom_id res chain seq x y z
N GLY A 1 0.07 1.44 6.46
CA GLY A 1 -0.79 2.61 6.15
C GLY A 1 -0.43 3.87 6.94
N SER A 2 -0.30 3.78 8.28
CA SER A 2 -0.10 4.97 9.15
C SER A 2 1.08 5.86 8.76
N PRO A 3 2.33 5.38 8.67
CA PRO A 3 3.46 6.23 8.33
C PRO A 3 3.32 6.84 6.93
N ILE A 4 2.79 6.08 5.98
CA ILE A 4 2.56 6.56 4.61
C ILE A 4 1.65 7.79 4.63
N ALA A 5 0.48 7.65 5.28
CA ALA A 5 -0.51 8.72 5.33
C ALA A 5 0.03 9.98 6.00
N ILE A 6 0.79 9.83 7.10
CA ILE A 6 1.41 10.95 7.82
C ILE A 6 2.40 11.70 6.92
N TYR A 7 3.34 10.98 6.26
CA TYR A 7 4.34 11.61 5.40
C TYR A 7 3.72 12.26 4.17
N LEU A 8 2.77 11.60 3.50
CA LEU A 8 2.10 12.18 2.33
C LEU A 8 1.31 13.44 2.70
N ALA A 9 0.69 13.48 3.88
CA ALA A 9 0.00 14.67 4.36
C ALA A 9 0.98 15.81 4.67
N ALA A 10 2.07 15.52 5.37
CA ALA A 10 3.11 16.50 5.70
C ALA A 10 3.79 17.08 4.46
N LEU A 11 3.96 16.26 3.42
CA LEU A 11 4.56 16.65 2.14
C LEU A 11 3.58 17.37 1.20
N GLY A 12 2.32 17.53 1.59
CA GLY A 12 1.36 18.33 0.82
C GLY A 12 0.81 17.65 -0.43
N VAL A 13 0.71 16.31 -0.45
CA VAL A 13 0.01 15.61 -1.54
C VAL A 13 -1.45 16.06 -1.54
N GLY A 14 -1.88 16.72 -2.62
CA GLY A 14 -3.12 17.52 -2.68
C GLY A 14 -4.40 16.77 -2.31
N LYS A 15 -4.49 15.45 -2.60
CA LYS A 15 -5.68 14.62 -2.29
C LYS A 15 -5.27 13.27 -1.71
N ILE A 16 -5.84 12.92 -0.55
CA ILE A 16 -5.61 11.62 0.11
C ILE A 16 -6.94 10.97 0.43
N GLY A 17 -7.10 9.71 0.01
CA GLY A 17 -8.22 8.84 0.39
C GLY A 17 -7.75 7.67 1.24
N ILE A 18 -8.44 7.40 2.35
CA ILE A 18 -8.16 6.26 3.22
C ILE A 18 -9.35 5.31 3.20
N VAL A 19 -9.06 4.05 2.88
CA VAL A 19 -10.04 2.95 2.88
C VAL A 19 -9.70 2.00 4.00
N ASP A 20 -10.56 1.90 5.00
CA ASP A 20 -10.43 0.95 6.10
C ASP A 20 -11.78 0.80 6.80
N LYS A 21 -12.28 -0.43 6.95
CA LYS A 21 -13.55 -0.72 7.64
C LYS A 21 -13.39 -0.87 9.15
N ASP A 22 -12.18 -1.18 9.60
CA ASP A 22 -11.92 -1.63 10.96
C ASP A 22 -11.96 -0.47 11.96
N ASN A 23 -12.17 -0.84 13.20
CA ASN A 23 -11.98 0.06 14.32
C ASN A 23 -10.56 -0.07 14.87
N VAL A 24 -10.11 0.97 15.54
CA VAL A 24 -8.82 0.99 16.23
C VAL A 24 -8.87 0.02 17.41
N GLU A 25 -7.88 -0.88 17.47
CA GLU A 25 -7.68 -1.82 18.54
C GLU A 25 -6.35 -1.56 19.27
N ILE A 26 -6.24 -2.00 20.50
CA ILE A 26 -5.04 -1.80 21.31
C ILE A 26 -3.80 -2.47 20.68
N SER A 27 -3.98 -3.63 20.06
CA SER A 27 -2.94 -4.36 19.30
C SER A 27 -2.39 -3.58 18.10
N ASN A 28 -3.17 -2.66 17.56
CA ASN A 28 -2.75 -1.85 16.42
C ASN A 28 -1.76 -0.74 16.80
N LEU A 29 -1.78 -0.26 18.04
CA LEU A 29 -1.02 0.90 18.49
C LEU A 29 0.50 0.69 18.41
N SER A 30 0.94 -0.57 18.46
CA SER A 30 2.36 -0.94 18.35
C SER A 30 2.99 -0.59 16.99
N ARG A 31 2.18 -0.44 15.92
CA ARG A 31 2.66 -0.18 14.55
C ARG A 31 1.86 0.87 13.78
N GLN A 32 0.63 1.16 14.19
CA GLN A 32 -0.22 2.17 13.53
C GLN A 32 -0.14 3.51 14.29
N ILE A 33 1.01 4.17 14.18
CA ILE A 33 1.42 5.36 14.98
C ILE A 33 0.53 6.59 14.82
N ILE A 34 -0.38 6.60 13.84
CA ILE A 34 -1.37 7.66 13.68
C ILE A 34 -2.45 7.58 14.77
N PHE A 35 -2.65 6.43 15.40
CA PHE A 35 -3.66 6.22 16.44
C PHE A 35 -3.09 6.32 17.85
N THR A 36 -3.95 6.66 18.80
CA THR A 36 -3.66 6.76 20.22
C THR A 36 -4.67 5.93 21.02
N THR A 37 -4.44 5.74 22.31
CA THR A 37 -5.37 5.04 23.20
C THR A 37 -6.77 5.68 23.22
N ASN A 38 -6.88 7.00 23.03
CA ASN A 38 -8.15 7.72 22.94
C ASN A 38 -8.95 7.40 21.66
N ASP A 39 -8.35 6.70 20.70
CA ASP A 39 -8.99 6.35 19.44
C ASP A 39 -9.55 4.92 19.42
N ILE A 40 -9.27 4.12 20.45
CA ILE A 40 -9.75 2.74 20.57
C ILE A 40 -11.26 2.68 20.35
N LYS A 41 -11.71 1.67 19.59
CA LYS A 41 -13.10 1.42 19.13
C LYS A 41 -13.66 2.43 18.12
N LYS A 42 -12.91 3.48 17.74
CA LYS A 42 -13.31 4.40 16.66
C LYS A 42 -12.86 3.87 15.30
N ASN A 43 -13.60 4.19 14.24
CA ASN A 43 -13.25 3.76 12.89
C ASN A 43 -11.90 4.32 12.43
N LYS A 44 -11.02 3.43 11.91
CA LYS A 44 -9.65 3.76 11.51
C LYS A 44 -9.59 4.84 10.44
N SER A 45 -10.36 4.71 9.36
CA SER A 45 -10.31 5.67 8.25
C SER A 45 -10.76 7.08 8.69
N SER A 46 -11.81 7.17 9.50
CA SER A 46 -12.32 8.45 10.01
C SER A 46 -11.36 9.14 10.97
N VAL A 47 -10.77 8.37 11.90
CA VAL A 47 -9.77 8.90 12.84
C VAL A 47 -8.53 9.38 12.09
N ALA A 48 -8.04 8.59 11.14
CA ALA A 48 -6.88 8.96 10.34
C ALA A 48 -7.10 10.28 9.61
N ILE A 49 -8.21 10.44 8.90
CA ILE A 49 -8.55 11.69 8.21
C ILE A 49 -8.56 12.90 9.16
N ASN A 50 -9.15 12.76 10.34
CA ASN A 50 -9.18 13.85 11.32
C ASN A 50 -7.78 14.23 11.80
N LYS A 51 -6.87 13.27 11.95
CA LYS A 51 -5.48 13.54 12.34
C LYS A 51 -4.66 14.13 11.21
N LEU A 52 -4.84 13.65 9.97
CA LEU A 52 -4.17 14.22 8.80
C LEU A 52 -4.56 15.67 8.55
N ARG A 53 -5.83 16.04 8.80
CA ARG A 53 -6.29 17.44 8.72
C ARG A 53 -5.57 18.35 9.69
N LYS A 54 -5.13 17.83 10.84
CA LYS A 54 -4.33 18.60 11.80
C LYS A 54 -2.89 18.79 11.38
N ILE A 55 -2.36 17.85 10.55
CA ILE A 55 -1.01 17.95 9.98
C ILE A 55 -1.01 18.98 8.84
N ASN A 56 -1.99 18.87 7.95
CA ASN A 56 -2.11 19.79 6.81
C ASN A 56 -3.60 20.04 6.50
N PRO A 57 -4.13 21.22 6.85
CA PRO A 57 -5.54 21.56 6.67
C PRO A 57 -5.95 21.77 5.21
N ASP A 58 -5.00 22.04 4.31
CA ASP A 58 -5.27 22.35 2.90
C ASP A 58 -5.53 21.12 2.03
N LEU A 59 -5.35 19.92 2.59
CA LEU A 59 -5.55 18.68 1.86
C LEU A 59 -7.02 18.34 1.62
N GLN A 60 -7.30 17.83 0.43
CA GLN A 60 -8.56 17.17 0.13
C GLN A 60 -8.56 15.75 0.70
N LEU A 61 -9.23 15.54 1.82
CA LEU A 61 -9.23 14.30 2.57
C LEU A 61 -10.55 13.53 2.46
N HIS A 62 -10.47 12.26 2.09
CA HIS A 62 -11.63 11.37 1.91
C HIS A 62 -11.51 10.12 2.78
N SER A 63 -12.54 9.86 3.59
CA SER A 63 -12.67 8.63 4.39
C SER A 63 -13.64 7.65 3.72
N PHE A 64 -13.23 6.40 3.59
CA PHE A 64 -14.06 5.31 3.09
C PHE A 64 -14.10 4.17 4.11
N ASN A 65 -15.09 4.21 5.00
CA ASN A 65 -15.32 3.18 6.00
C ASN A 65 -15.97 1.95 5.36
N LYS A 66 -15.20 1.15 4.66
CA LYS A 66 -15.67 -0.07 3.98
C LYS A 66 -14.55 -1.00 3.57
N ASN A 67 -14.89 -2.27 3.35
CA ASN A 67 -14.02 -3.19 2.62
C ASN A 67 -13.90 -2.76 1.16
N LEU A 68 -12.71 -2.92 0.62
CA LEU A 68 -12.51 -2.81 -0.83
C LEU A 68 -12.95 -4.11 -1.50
N THR A 69 -13.81 -3.98 -2.51
CA THR A 69 -14.37 -5.12 -3.28
C THR A 69 -14.39 -4.79 -4.76
N MET A 70 -14.58 -5.81 -5.61
CA MET A 70 -14.71 -5.61 -7.06
C MET A 70 -15.86 -4.65 -7.43
N GLN A 71 -16.95 -4.66 -6.66
CA GLN A 71 -18.13 -3.83 -6.91
C GLN A 71 -17.89 -2.35 -6.55
N ASN A 72 -16.98 -2.05 -5.62
CA ASN A 72 -16.82 -0.68 -5.12
C ASN A 72 -15.46 -0.04 -5.45
N ILE A 73 -14.43 -0.81 -5.83
CA ILE A 73 -13.07 -0.30 -6.04
C ILE A 73 -13.03 0.85 -7.06
N ASN A 74 -13.79 0.75 -8.15
CA ASN A 74 -13.81 1.83 -9.14
C ASN A 74 -14.38 3.12 -8.55
N ARG A 75 -15.48 3.06 -7.78
CA ARG A 75 -16.07 4.25 -7.15
C ARG A 75 -15.13 4.89 -6.14
N VAL A 76 -14.35 4.08 -5.42
CA VAL A 76 -13.39 4.53 -4.41
C VAL A 76 -12.14 5.11 -5.05
N ALA A 77 -11.55 4.41 -6.03
CA ALA A 77 -10.20 4.66 -6.50
C ALA A 77 -10.10 5.45 -7.83
N LYS A 78 -11.22 5.68 -8.55
CA LYS A 78 -11.17 6.31 -9.90
C LYS A 78 -10.53 7.69 -9.92
N ASN A 79 -10.71 8.48 -8.86
CA ASN A 79 -10.25 9.87 -8.77
C ASN A 79 -8.86 10.01 -8.12
N PHE A 80 -8.10 8.92 -8.01
CA PHE A 80 -6.74 8.89 -7.49
C PHE A 80 -5.80 8.31 -8.54
N ASP A 81 -4.67 8.96 -8.76
CA ASP A 81 -3.69 8.58 -9.78
C ASP A 81 -2.77 7.45 -9.28
N ILE A 82 -2.44 7.48 -8.00
CA ILE A 82 -1.59 6.52 -7.32
C ILE A 82 -2.39 5.80 -6.25
N ILE A 83 -2.33 4.48 -6.24
CA ILE A 83 -2.89 3.65 -5.20
C ILE A 83 -1.76 3.10 -4.34
N VAL A 84 -1.89 3.26 -3.03
CA VAL A 84 -0.91 2.73 -2.08
C VAL A 84 -1.55 1.58 -1.33
N ASP A 85 -0.93 0.42 -1.41
CA ASP A 85 -1.39 -0.79 -0.75
C ASP A 85 -0.54 -1.08 0.50
N GLY A 86 -1.18 -1.10 1.65
CA GLY A 86 -0.64 -1.54 2.93
C GLY A 86 -1.54 -2.57 3.58
N SER A 87 -2.29 -3.33 2.76
CA SER A 87 -3.16 -4.41 3.25
C SER A 87 -2.34 -5.62 3.73
N ASP A 88 -2.97 -6.43 4.56
CA ASP A 88 -2.40 -7.63 5.19
C ASP A 88 -2.92 -8.93 4.59
N ASN A 89 -3.65 -8.87 3.47
CA ASN A 89 -4.21 -10.06 2.84
C ASN A 89 -4.03 -10.06 1.32
N PHE A 90 -3.83 -11.24 0.76
CA PHE A 90 -3.60 -11.41 -0.68
C PHE A 90 -4.82 -11.06 -1.53
N ARG A 91 -6.04 -11.30 -1.05
CA ARG A 91 -7.27 -10.98 -1.78
C ARG A 91 -7.32 -9.50 -2.14
N THR A 92 -7.06 -8.63 -1.17
CA THR A 92 -7.02 -7.17 -1.38
C THR A 92 -5.87 -6.77 -2.29
N ARG A 93 -4.66 -7.33 -2.10
CA ARG A 93 -3.49 -7.04 -2.95
C ARG A 93 -3.73 -7.37 -4.41
N PHE A 94 -4.28 -8.55 -4.71
CA PHE A 94 -4.60 -8.95 -6.08
C PHE A 94 -5.71 -8.06 -6.68
N LEU A 95 -6.75 -7.75 -5.90
CA LEU A 95 -7.82 -6.85 -6.35
C LEU A 95 -7.28 -5.46 -6.73
N ILE A 96 -6.42 -4.88 -5.90
CA ILE A 96 -5.80 -3.57 -6.16
C ILE A 96 -4.89 -3.65 -7.39
N ASN A 97 -4.04 -4.68 -7.48
CA ASN A 97 -3.17 -4.88 -8.63
C ASN A 97 -3.94 -4.93 -9.94
N ASP A 98 -4.98 -5.77 -10.00
CA ASP A 98 -5.78 -5.97 -11.21
C ASP A 98 -6.56 -4.69 -11.60
N TYR A 99 -7.05 -3.96 -10.60
CA TYR A 99 -7.69 -2.67 -10.82
C TYR A 99 -6.69 -1.62 -11.37
N CYS A 100 -5.51 -1.49 -10.78
CA CYS A 100 -4.48 -0.55 -11.22
C CYS A 100 -3.98 -0.90 -12.63
N LEU A 101 -3.76 -2.18 -12.90
CA LEU A 101 -3.40 -2.67 -14.24
C LEU A 101 -4.46 -2.30 -15.29
N LYS A 102 -5.74 -2.55 -14.98
CA LYS A 102 -6.86 -2.24 -15.87
C LYS A 102 -6.99 -0.75 -16.16
N ASN A 103 -6.75 0.10 -15.16
CA ASN A 103 -6.96 1.54 -15.26
C ASN A 103 -5.66 2.33 -15.44
N GLN A 104 -4.54 1.65 -15.77
CA GLN A 104 -3.22 2.25 -16.03
C GLN A 104 -2.72 3.16 -14.91
N LYS A 105 -3.04 2.83 -13.66
CA LYS A 105 -2.63 3.60 -12.47
C LYS A 105 -1.29 3.13 -11.93
N ILE A 106 -0.68 3.96 -11.10
CA ILE A 106 0.51 3.59 -10.35
C ILE A 106 0.07 2.87 -9.07
N LEU A 107 0.76 1.77 -8.75
CA LEU A 107 0.58 1.02 -7.51
C LEU A 107 1.89 0.97 -6.74
N VAL A 108 1.88 1.49 -5.52
CA VAL A 108 2.98 1.34 -4.55
C VAL A 108 2.52 0.41 -3.45
N SER A 109 3.07 -0.79 -3.39
CA SER A 109 2.64 -1.82 -2.44
C SER A 109 3.74 -2.18 -1.46
N GLY A 110 3.36 -2.44 -0.21
CA GLY A 110 4.23 -2.90 0.87
C GLY A 110 3.66 -4.12 1.56
N ALA A 111 4.54 -5.01 1.94
CA ALA A 111 4.23 -6.20 2.71
C ALA A 111 5.19 -6.32 3.89
N ILE A 112 4.69 -6.82 5.01
CA ILE A 112 5.48 -7.08 6.21
C ILE A 112 5.12 -8.48 6.70
N SER A 113 6.12 -9.25 7.05
CA SER A 113 5.94 -10.57 7.69
C SER A 113 7.01 -10.71 8.77
N LYS A 114 6.60 -10.91 10.03
CA LYS A 114 7.51 -11.03 11.19
C LYS A 114 8.57 -9.92 11.26
N PHE A 115 9.76 -10.20 10.74
CA PHE A 115 10.93 -9.33 10.75
C PHE A 115 11.37 -8.89 9.36
N ASP A 116 10.64 -9.31 8.32
CA ASP A 116 10.95 -9.02 6.93
C ASP A 116 9.90 -8.12 6.29
N GLY A 117 10.32 -7.31 5.33
CA GLY A 117 9.43 -6.45 4.59
C GLY A 117 9.77 -6.38 3.11
N GLN A 118 8.80 -5.99 2.32
CA GLN A 118 8.94 -5.82 0.89
C GLN A 118 8.24 -4.55 0.45
N VAL A 119 8.86 -3.82 -0.49
CA VAL A 119 8.23 -2.69 -1.18
C VAL A 119 8.44 -2.85 -2.68
N TYR A 120 7.40 -2.59 -3.45
CA TYR A 120 7.46 -2.59 -4.91
C TYR A 120 6.53 -1.54 -5.50
N THR A 121 6.95 -1.00 -6.65
CA THR A 121 6.19 -0.02 -7.41
C THR A 121 5.88 -0.60 -8.78
N PHE A 122 4.62 -0.48 -9.22
CA PHE A 122 4.19 -0.80 -10.57
C PHE A 122 3.60 0.44 -11.22
N ASN A 123 4.19 0.89 -12.32
CA ASN A 123 3.63 1.97 -13.13
C ASN A 123 2.98 1.36 -14.37
N PHE A 124 1.66 1.19 -14.34
CA PHE A 124 0.93 0.50 -15.40
C PHE A 124 0.65 1.35 -16.64
N SER A 125 1.03 2.63 -16.65
CA SER A 125 1.12 3.43 -17.88
C SER A 125 2.26 2.93 -18.77
N ASN A 126 3.31 2.33 -18.17
CA ASN A 126 4.40 1.68 -18.89
C ASN A 126 4.02 0.21 -19.21
N LYS A 127 3.82 -0.08 -20.49
CA LYS A 127 3.48 -1.45 -20.97
C LYS A 127 4.54 -2.52 -20.64
N LYS A 128 5.78 -2.11 -20.36
CA LYS A 128 6.87 -3.03 -19.96
C LYS A 128 6.88 -3.31 -18.46
N SER A 129 6.08 -2.59 -17.66
CA SER A 129 6.00 -2.81 -16.21
C SER A 129 5.51 -4.22 -15.91
N PRO A 130 6.19 -4.97 -15.03
CA PRO A 130 5.62 -6.18 -14.45
C PRO A 130 4.41 -5.83 -13.59
N CYS A 131 3.70 -6.86 -13.11
CA CYS A 131 2.63 -6.72 -12.13
C CYS A 131 2.83 -7.71 -10.98
N LEU A 132 1.99 -7.63 -9.95
CA LEU A 132 2.05 -8.57 -8.83
C LEU A 132 1.99 -10.03 -9.29
N ARG A 133 1.18 -10.35 -10.32
CA ARG A 133 1.06 -11.72 -10.86
C ARG A 133 2.31 -12.19 -11.62
N CYS A 134 3.20 -11.30 -12.03
CA CYS A 134 4.52 -11.70 -12.53
C CYS A 134 5.41 -12.27 -11.42
N PHE A 135 5.20 -11.82 -10.19
CA PHE A 135 5.94 -12.24 -9.00
C PHE A 135 5.22 -13.37 -8.24
N ILE A 136 3.92 -13.23 -8.03
CA ILE A 136 3.06 -14.22 -7.36
C ILE A 136 1.97 -14.61 -8.36
N PRO A 137 2.19 -15.66 -9.20
CA PRO A 137 1.28 -16.01 -10.29
C PRO A 137 -0.11 -16.41 -9.83
N ASN A 138 -0.17 -17.20 -8.77
CA ASN A 138 -1.40 -17.73 -8.21
C ASN A 138 -1.67 -17.14 -6.82
N MET A 139 -2.93 -16.88 -6.56
CA MET A 139 -3.35 -16.50 -5.22
C MET A 139 -3.10 -17.69 -4.27
N PRO A 140 -2.50 -17.48 -3.09
CA PRO A 140 -2.34 -18.54 -2.10
C PRO A 140 -3.69 -19.19 -1.74
N SER A 141 -3.67 -20.47 -1.38
CA SER A 141 -4.87 -21.24 -1.01
C SER A 141 -5.65 -20.64 0.16
N ASN A 142 -4.96 -19.93 1.06
CA ASN A 142 -5.56 -19.18 2.16
C ASN A 142 -5.26 -17.69 2.00
N PRO A 143 -5.94 -16.97 1.08
CA PRO A 143 -5.61 -15.60 0.71
C PRO A 143 -5.94 -14.56 1.78
N ASP A 144 -6.77 -14.93 2.76
CA ASP A 144 -7.22 -14.05 3.86
C ASP A 144 -6.38 -14.23 5.15
N ILE A 145 -5.48 -15.22 5.15
CA ILE A 145 -4.55 -15.47 6.25
C ILE A 145 -3.17 -14.99 5.84
N ASP A 146 -2.86 -13.72 6.11
CA ASP A 146 -1.45 -13.37 6.32
C ASP A 146 -1.15 -13.70 7.80
N ASN A 147 -0.12 -14.49 8.05
CA ASN A 147 0.28 -14.96 9.38
C ASN A 147 0.66 -13.83 10.37
N CYS A 148 0.43 -12.57 9.98
CA CYS A 148 0.83 -11.37 10.71
C CYS A 148 0.14 -11.21 12.07
N GLU A 149 -1.08 -11.71 12.22
CA GLU A 149 -1.80 -11.62 13.51
C GLU A 149 -1.33 -12.64 14.54
N TYR A 150 -0.92 -13.83 14.08
CA TYR A 150 -0.50 -14.91 14.98
C TYR A 150 0.99 -14.86 15.35
N ASP A 151 1.84 -14.39 14.42
CA ASP A 151 3.29 -14.45 14.57
C ASP A 151 3.92 -13.17 15.13
N GLY A 152 3.15 -12.09 15.26
CA GLY A 152 3.64 -10.77 15.64
C GLY A 152 4.46 -10.10 14.55
N ILE A 153 4.54 -8.78 14.59
CA ILE A 153 5.33 -7.95 13.64
C ILE A 153 6.23 -7.02 14.44
N LEU A 154 7.46 -6.87 14.01
CA LEU A 154 8.33 -5.80 14.50
C LEU A 154 7.71 -4.44 14.11
N GLY A 155 7.10 -3.73 15.08
CA GLY A 155 6.31 -2.52 14.82
C GLY A 155 7.08 -1.42 14.09
N THR A 156 8.38 -1.27 14.38
CA THR A 156 9.26 -0.31 13.70
C THR A 156 9.45 -0.61 12.22
N LEU A 157 9.36 -1.88 11.81
CA LEU A 157 9.42 -2.26 10.41
C LEU A 157 8.24 -1.66 9.61
N GLY A 158 7.06 -1.53 10.24
CA GLY A 158 5.92 -0.80 9.68
C GLY A 158 6.25 0.66 9.37
N GLY A 159 7.06 1.30 10.23
CA GLY A 159 7.59 2.65 10.01
C GLY A 159 8.54 2.70 8.80
N ILE A 160 9.52 1.81 8.74
CA ILE A 160 10.52 1.75 7.65
C ILE A 160 9.82 1.52 6.30
N ILE A 161 9.01 0.48 6.19
CA ILE A 161 8.28 0.13 4.97
C ILE A 161 7.37 1.27 4.53
N GLY A 162 6.58 1.84 5.46
CA GLY A 162 5.66 2.91 5.13
C GLY A 162 6.36 4.20 4.70
N SER A 163 7.51 4.52 5.29
CA SER A 163 8.32 5.68 4.87
C SER A 163 8.90 5.49 3.46
N ILE A 164 9.37 4.28 3.14
CA ILE A 164 9.84 3.95 1.79
C ILE A 164 8.68 4.02 0.78
N GLN A 165 7.50 3.51 1.12
CA GLN A 165 6.32 3.64 0.24
C GLN A 165 5.95 5.11 0.00
N ALA A 166 5.96 5.94 1.04
CA ALA A 166 5.72 7.38 0.89
C ALA A 166 6.75 8.04 -0.03
N ASN A 167 8.04 7.70 0.11
CA ASN A 167 9.10 8.19 -0.75
C ASN A 167 8.89 7.75 -2.21
N GLU A 168 8.49 6.50 -2.47
CA GLU A 168 8.15 6.03 -3.81
C GLU A 168 6.99 6.83 -4.43
N VAL A 169 5.94 7.11 -3.66
CA VAL A 169 4.83 7.96 -4.10
C VAL A 169 5.31 9.34 -4.54
N ILE A 170 6.16 9.98 -3.72
CA ILE A 170 6.68 11.33 -4.06
C ILE A 170 7.55 11.30 -5.31
N LYS A 171 8.40 10.28 -5.47
CA LYS A 171 9.21 10.14 -6.69
C LYS A 171 8.34 9.98 -7.94
N GLU A 172 7.28 9.17 -7.87
CA GLU A 172 6.34 9.00 -8.99
C GLU A 172 5.54 10.29 -9.28
N ILE A 173 5.16 11.08 -8.27
CA ILE A 173 4.47 12.37 -8.45
C ILE A 173 5.39 13.39 -9.13
N LEU A 174 6.62 13.49 -8.67
CA LEU A 174 7.57 14.50 -9.12
C LEU A 174 8.36 14.08 -10.37
N GLY A 175 8.33 12.80 -10.75
CA GLY A 175 9.12 12.25 -11.84
C GLY A 175 10.62 12.34 -11.60
N ILE A 176 11.09 12.17 -10.36
CA ILE A 176 12.49 12.33 -9.96
C ILE A 176 13.09 11.03 -9.44
N GLY A 177 14.40 10.91 -9.60
CA GLY A 177 15.19 9.78 -9.10
C GLY A 177 14.79 8.43 -9.72
N ASP A 178 15.34 7.35 -9.17
CA ASP A 178 15.03 5.97 -9.59
C ASP A 178 13.95 5.39 -8.70
N THR A 179 12.78 5.08 -9.26
CA THR A 179 11.72 4.38 -8.54
C THR A 179 11.96 2.87 -8.47
N LEU A 180 11.18 2.18 -7.66
CA LEU A 180 11.18 0.72 -7.61
C LEU A 180 10.40 0.07 -8.78
N CYS A 181 10.03 0.84 -9.81
CA CYS A 181 9.34 0.28 -10.97
C CYS A 181 10.18 -0.83 -11.62
N GLY A 182 9.63 -2.05 -11.69
CA GLY A 182 10.34 -3.24 -12.17
C GLY A 182 11.33 -3.85 -11.16
N HIS A 183 11.26 -3.47 -9.91
CA HIS A 183 12.08 -4.04 -8.83
C HIS A 183 11.24 -4.30 -7.57
N ILE A 184 11.76 -5.20 -6.73
CA ILE A 184 11.32 -5.40 -5.35
C ILE A 184 12.46 -4.99 -4.44
N LEU A 185 12.19 -4.17 -3.45
CA LEU A 185 13.08 -3.93 -2.32
C LEU A 185 12.70 -4.91 -1.21
N VAL A 186 13.62 -5.81 -0.86
CA VAL A 186 13.48 -6.75 0.25
C VAL A 186 14.28 -6.23 1.43
N ILE A 187 13.66 -6.18 2.60
CA ILE A 187 14.23 -5.63 3.83
C ILE A 187 14.18 -6.70 4.91
N ASN A 188 15.32 -6.98 5.54
CA ASN A 188 15.38 -7.77 6.75
C ASN A 188 15.60 -6.84 7.94
N GLY A 189 14.60 -6.75 8.83
CA GLY A 189 14.61 -5.82 9.96
C GLY A 189 15.60 -6.18 11.06
N LEU A 190 15.94 -7.47 11.23
CA LEU A 190 16.90 -7.90 12.24
C LEU A 190 18.35 -7.64 11.81
N LYS A 191 18.63 -7.83 10.52
CA LYS A 191 19.98 -7.62 9.95
C LYS A 191 20.20 -6.23 9.39
N LEU A 192 19.14 -5.39 9.33
CA LEU A 192 19.14 -4.09 8.65
C LEU A 192 19.71 -4.17 7.24
N SER A 193 19.39 -5.24 6.52
CA SER A 193 19.83 -5.42 5.14
C SER A 193 18.73 -5.08 4.16
N PHE A 194 19.13 -4.39 3.08
CA PHE A 194 18.25 -3.93 2.00
C PHE A 194 18.75 -4.51 0.69
N ARG A 195 17.91 -5.25 -0.03
CA ARG A 195 18.25 -5.85 -1.32
C ARG A 195 17.26 -5.44 -2.39
N LYS A 196 17.72 -4.73 -3.41
CA LYS A 196 16.93 -4.41 -4.60
C LYS A 196 17.06 -5.55 -5.61
N ILE A 197 15.96 -6.21 -5.95
CA ILE A 197 15.89 -7.37 -6.83
C ILE A 197 15.08 -6.97 -8.07
N LYS A 198 15.61 -7.23 -9.26
CA LYS A 198 14.90 -6.98 -10.52
C LYS A 198 13.71 -7.93 -10.66
N LEU A 199 12.57 -7.39 -11.01
CA LEU A 199 11.36 -8.14 -11.31
C LEU A 199 11.11 -8.11 -12.82
N ASN A 200 11.19 -9.29 -13.45
CA ASN A 200 10.95 -9.41 -14.89
C ASN A 200 9.44 -9.61 -15.16
N LYS A 201 8.96 -8.97 -16.21
CA LYS A 201 7.62 -9.23 -16.72
C LYS A 201 7.58 -10.63 -17.34
N ARG A 202 6.66 -11.49 -16.89
CA ARG A 202 6.52 -12.87 -17.40
C ARG A 202 5.71 -12.85 -18.69
N SER A 203 6.16 -13.59 -19.70
CA SER A 203 5.49 -13.70 -21.02
C SER A 203 4.10 -14.32 -20.95
N ASP A 204 3.89 -15.26 -20.04
CA ASP A 204 2.64 -15.97 -19.79
C ASP A 204 1.73 -15.30 -18.75
N CYS A 205 2.06 -14.08 -18.31
CA CYS A 205 1.28 -13.39 -17.32
C CYS A 205 0.05 -12.71 -17.94
N TYR A 206 -1.08 -12.74 -17.22
CA TYR A 206 -2.31 -12.02 -17.52
C TYR A 206 -2.10 -10.54 -17.91
N CYS A 207 -1.07 -9.89 -17.39
CA CYS A 207 -0.76 -8.50 -17.74
C CYS A 207 -0.27 -8.29 -19.18
N ASN A 208 -0.02 -9.37 -19.94
CA ASN A 208 0.30 -9.32 -21.36
C ASN A 208 -0.92 -9.46 -22.27
N GLU A 209 -2.05 -9.90 -21.73
CA GLU A 209 -3.26 -10.01 -22.53
C GLU A 209 -3.63 -8.64 -23.06
N LYS A 210 -3.73 -8.53 -24.39
CA LYS A 210 -4.19 -7.31 -25.04
C LYS A 210 -5.61 -7.04 -24.56
N LYS A 211 -5.78 -5.97 -23.82
CA LYS A 211 -7.12 -5.46 -23.54
C LYS A 211 -7.69 -4.94 -24.86
N GLY A 212 -8.63 -5.68 -25.43
CA GLY A 212 -9.50 -5.19 -26.48
C GLY A 212 -10.35 -4.02 -25.98
#